data_56be47f46504e7a6a91faa2353ee5f7a
#
_entry.id   56be47f46504e7a6a91faa2353ee5f7a
#
_cell.length_a   1.000
_cell.length_b   1.000
_cell.length_c   1.000
_cell.angle_alpha   90.00
_cell.angle_beta   90.00
_cell.angle_gamma   90.00
#
_symmetry.space_group_name_H-M   'P 1'
#
loop_
_entity.id
_entity.type
_entity.pdbx_description
1 polymer ?
#
loop_
_entity_poly.entity_id
_entity_poly.type
_entity_poly.pdbx_seq_one_letter_code
_entity_poly.pdbx_strand_id
1 'polypeptide(L)'
;MINKMGRKELIDRLKNYRMIKAKMLQSRYKEEELKEITISASTFEEKFGTDVTSSVENKAIKILEYQENIKEYALELAQLDNAMSVLNDTEVKVIRKRFIDRIGREKVGIQLSFSARNIGNIENRALDKMIEVLGC
;
A
#
# COMPACT_ATOMS: atom_id res chain seq x y z
N MET A 1 9.69 21.76 16.08
CA MET A 1 10.19 20.42 16.38
C MET A 1 9.65 19.44 15.35
N ILE A 2 10.52 18.70 14.71
CA ILE A 2 10.11 17.72 13.71
C ILE A 2 9.67 16.44 14.44
N ASN A 3 8.42 16.02 14.21
CA ASN A 3 7.94 14.76 14.76
C ASN A 3 8.57 13.62 13.98
N LYS A 4 9.43 12.87 14.63
CA LYS A 4 10.02 11.67 14.05
C LYS A 4 9.02 10.52 14.18
N MET A 5 8.89 9.76 13.11
CA MET A 5 8.12 8.53 13.14
C MET A 5 8.72 7.57 14.16
N GLY A 6 7.87 7.00 15.02
CA GLY A 6 8.29 5.98 15.96
C GLY A 6 8.22 4.59 15.34
N ARG A 7 8.87 3.63 15.99
CA ARG A 7 8.82 2.22 15.55
C ARG A 7 7.40 1.68 15.48
N LYS A 8 6.57 2.04 16.46
CA LYS A 8 5.17 1.61 16.51
C LYS A 8 4.39 2.07 15.28
N GLU A 9 4.55 3.32 14.89
CA GLU A 9 3.90 3.88 13.70
C GLU A 9 4.34 3.15 12.44
N LEU A 10 5.65 2.91 12.30
CA LEU A 10 6.18 2.16 11.17
C LEU A 10 5.65 0.71 11.14
N ILE A 11 5.60 0.06 12.29
CA ILE A 11 5.05 -1.30 12.41
C ILE A 11 3.60 -1.32 11.93
N ASP A 12 2.79 -0.35 12.34
CA ASP A 12 1.39 -0.24 11.91
C ASP A 12 1.28 -0.06 10.39
N ARG A 13 2.15 0.78 9.80
CA ARG A 13 2.20 0.98 8.35
C ARG A 13 2.56 -0.33 7.63
N LEU A 14 3.55 -1.05 8.12
CA LEU A 14 3.96 -2.34 7.56
C LEU A 14 2.87 -3.39 7.67
N LYS A 15 2.16 -3.44 8.79
CA LYS A 15 1.05 -4.37 8.99
C LYS A 15 -0.11 -4.10 8.02
N ASN A 16 -0.25 -2.87 7.58
CA ASN A 16 -1.29 -2.48 6.62
C ASN A 16 -0.86 -2.63 5.16
N TYR A 17 0.38 -3.05 4.90
CA TYR A 17 0.94 -3.15 3.55
C TYR A 17 0.03 -3.93 2.59
N ARG A 18 -0.37 -5.14 2.98
CA ARG A 18 -1.23 -5.99 2.14
C ARG A 18 -2.62 -5.39 1.93
N MET A 19 -3.18 -4.78 2.96
CA MET A 19 -4.48 -4.12 2.88
C MET A 19 -4.43 -2.93 1.91
N ILE A 20 -3.39 -2.11 1.99
CA ILE A 20 -3.19 -0.97 1.10
C ILE A 20 -3.06 -1.45 -0.34
N LYS A 21 -2.28 -2.50 -0.56
CA LYS A 21 -2.10 -3.10 -1.90
C LYS A 21 -3.43 -3.61 -2.45
N ALA A 22 -4.22 -4.29 -1.63
CA ALA A 22 -5.54 -4.79 -2.01
C ALA A 22 -6.51 -3.65 -2.34
N LYS A 23 -6.52 -2.60 -1.54
CA LYS A 23 -7.35 -1.41 -1.77
C LYS A 23 -6.96 -0.69 -3.06
N MET A 24 -5.66 -0.60 -3.32
CA MET A 24 -5.16 -0.01 -4.57
C MET A 24 -5.68 -0.78 -5.79
N LEU A 25 -5.56 -2.10 -5.77
CA LEU A 25 -6.05 -2.96 -6.84
C LEU A 25 -7.56 -2.85 -7.00
N GLN A 26 -8.30 -2.85 -5.90
CA GLN A 26 -9.75 -2.69 -5.93
C GLN A 26 -10.16 -1.36 -6.54
N SER A 27 -9.46 -0.28 -6.22
CA SER A 27 -9.70 1.04 -6.81
C SER A 27 -9.43 1.03 -8.31
N ARG A 28 -8.41 0.31 -8.77
CA ARG A 28 -8.12 0.16 -10.22
C ARG A 28 -9.24 -0.59 -10.93
N TYR A 29 -9.75 -1.66 -10.34
CA TYR A 29 -10.87 -2.42 -10.92
C TYR A 29 -12.13 -1.55 -11.01
N LYS A 30 -12.42 -0.78 -9.98
CA LYS A 30 -13.57 0.15 -9.97
C LYS A 30 -13.42 1.25 -11.00
N GLU A 31 -12.23 1.80 -11.16
CA GLU A 31 -11.92 2.80 -12.17
C GLU A 31 -12.18 2.25 -13.57
N GLU A 32 -11.66 1.06 -13.88
CA GLU A 32 -11.84 0.42 -15.18
C GLU A 32 -13.31 0.11 -15.46
N GLU A 33 -14.02 -0.43 -14.48
CA GLU A 33 -15.45 -0.69 -14.57
C GLU A 33 -16.23 0.56 -14.94
N LEU A 34 -15.96 1.68 -14.25
CA LEU A 34 -16.62 2.95 -14.51
C LEU A 34 -16.24 3.54 -15.86
N LYS A 35 -15.00 3.37 -16.30
CA LYS A 35 -14.58 3.82 -17.64
C LYS A 35 -15.35 3.12 -18.73
N GLU A 36 -15.55 1.81 -18.64
CA GLU A 36 -16.32 1.02 -19.60
C GLU A 36 -17.79 1.47 -19.62
N ILE A 37 -18.39 1.65 -18.45
CA ILE A 37 -19.79 2.13 -18.33
C ILE A 37 -19.92 3.53 -18.91
N THR A 38 -18.96 4.42 -18.64
CA THR A 38 -18.98 5.81 -19.14
C THR A 38 -18.88 5.84 -20.66
N ILE A 39 -18.01 5.04 -21.26
CA ILE A 39 -17.87 4.93 -22.71
C ILE A 39 -19.16 4.40 -23.32
N SER A 40 -19.75 3.35 -22.75
CA SER A 40 -21.02 2.76 -23.22
C SER A 40 -22.17 3.77 -23.12
N ALA A 41 -22.25 4.52 -22.05
CA ALA A 41 -23.28 5.56 -21.87
C ALA A 41 -23.13 6.69 -22.88
N SER A 42 -21.89 7.14 -23.13
CA SER A 42 -21.60 8.18 -24.12
C SER A 42 -21.98 7.72 -25.53
N THR A 43 -21.66 6.48 -25.88
CA THR A 43 -22.01 5.88 -27.18
C THR A 43 -23.53 5.79 -27.33
N PHE A 44 -24.24 5.40 -26.27
CA PHE A 44 -25.71 5.31 -26.27
C PHE A 44 -26.33 6.69 -26.50
N GLU A 45 -25.85 7.73 -25.79
CA GLU A 45 -26.33 9.11 -25.95
C GLU A 45 -26.12 9.59 -27.39
N GLU A 46 -24.92 9.40 -27.94
CA GLU A 46 -24.58 9.79 -29.30
C GLU A 46 -25.49 9.13 -30.33
N LYS A 47 -25.76 7.82 -30.16
CA LYS A 47 -26.55 7.02 -31.09
C LYS A 47 -28.04 7.29 -31.00
N PHE A 48 -28.57 7.47 -29.79
CA PHE A 48 -30.01 7.53 -29.55
C PHE A 48 -30.51 8.91 -29.12
N GLY A 49 -29.64 9.88 -28.95
CA GLY A 49 -30.01 11.24 -28.54
C GLY A 49 -30.57 11.32 -27.13
N THR A 50 -30.28 10.35 -26.29
CA THR A 50 -30.73 10.31 -24.90
C THR A 50 -29.81 11.16 -24.02
N ASP A 51 -30.39 11.98 -23.14
CA ASP A 51 -29.61 12.80 -22.21
C ASP A 51 -29.13 11.95 -21.03
N VAL A 52 -27.84 11.58 -21.01
CA VAL A 52 -27.17 10.86 -19.92
C VAL A 52 -25.99 11.65 -19.37
N THR A 53 -25.87 12.94 -19.74
CA THR A 53 -24.75 13.81 -19.40
C THR A 53 -24.49 13.86 -17.90
N SER A 54 -25.52 14.05 -17.09
CA SER A 54 -25.46 14.13 -15.63
C SER A 54 -24.89 12.85 -15.02
N SER A 55 -25.33 11.69 -15.51
CA SER A 55 -24.83 10.39 -15.05
C SER A 55 -23.36 10.17 -15.46
N VAL A 56 -22.99 10.56 -16.69
CA VAL A 56 -21.62 10.47 -17.18
C VAL A 56 -20.70 11.37 -16.37
N GLU A 57 -21.12 12.60 -16.07
CA GLU A 57 -20.34 13.54 -15.26
C GLU A 57 -20.11 13.01 -13.85
N ASN A 58 -21.13 12.43 -13.21
CA ASN A 58 -21.01 11.83 -11.88
C ASN A 58 -20.03 10.65 -11.88
N LYS A 59 -20.05 9.83 -12.91
CA LYS A 59 -19.11 8.72 -13.06
C LYS A 59 -17.69 9.20 -13.32
N ALA A 60 -17.54 10.27 -14.10
CA ALA A 60 -16.24 10.90 -14.34
C ALA A 60 -15.62 11.43 -13.05
N ILE A 61 -16.43 12.05 -12.17
CA ILE A 61 -15.98 12.51 -10.86
C ILE A 61 -15.51 11.33 -10.01
N LYS A 62 -16.25 10.22 -10.01
CA LYS A 62 -15.87 9.01 -9.29
C LYS A 62 -14.57 8.40 -9.82
N ILE A 63 -14.37 8.40 -11.13
CA ILE A 63 -13.13 7.96 -11.75
C ILE A 63 -11.94 8.76 -11.20
N LEU A 64 -12.08 10.07 -11.11
CA LEU A 64 -11.04 10.96 -10.57
C LEU A 64 -10.78 10.64 -9.10
N GLU A 65 -11.81 10.36 -8.31
CA GLU A 65 -11.66 9.96 -6.90
C GLU A 65 -10.88 8.65 -6.78
N TYR A 66 -11.18 7.66 -7.61
CA TYR A 66 -10.43 6.39 -7.61
C TYR A 66 -8.99 6.58 -8.04
N GLN A 67 -8.74 7.44 -9.03
CA GLN A 67 -7.38 7.75 -9.47
C GLN A 67 -6.57 8.40 -8.35
N GLU A 68 -7.18 9.28 -7.58
CA GLU A 68 -6.55 9.94 -6.44
C GLU A 68 -6.22 8.93 -5.33
N ASN A 69 -7.16 8.03 -5.05
CA ASN A 69 -6.95 6.95 -4.07
C ASN A 69 -5.81 6.01 -4.49
N ILE A 70 -5.77 5.63 -5.77
CA ILE A 70 -4.70 4.79 -6.31
C ILE A 70 -3.36 5.47 -6.11
N LYS A 71 -3.28 6.76 -6.38
CA LYS A 71 -2.07 7.57 -6.23
C LYS A 71 -1.56 7.57 -4.79
N GLU A 72 -2.46 7.78 -3.83
CA GLU A 72 -2.13 7.78 -2.40
C GLU A 72 -1.63 6.41 -1.94
N TYR A 73 -2.32 5.34 -2.32
CA TYR A 73 -1.92 3.98 -1.97
C TYR A 73 -0.59 3.61 -2.60
N ALA A 74 -0.40 3.95 -3.87
CA ALA A 74 0.85 3.69 -4.59
C ALA A 74 2.02 4.43 -3.93
N LEU A 75 1.82 5.67 -3.50
CA LEU A 75 2.85 6.45 -2.82
C LEU A 75 3.23 5.81 -1.48
N GLU A 76 2.25 5.38 -0.70
CA GLU A 76 2.51 4.71 0.59
C GLU A 76 3.33 3.43 0.39
N LEU A 77 2.95 2.59 -0.57
CA LEU A 77 3.69 1.36 -0.88
C LEU A 77 5.09 1.68 -1.38
N ALA A 78 5.24 2.68 -2.23
CA ALA A 78 6.54 3.09 -2.77
C ALA A 78 7.48 3.58 -1.66
N GLN A 79 6.97 4.34 -0.69
CA GLN A 79 7.76 4.81 0.44
C GLN A 79 8.24 3.64 1.30
N LEU A 80 7.36 2.70 1.60
CA LEU A 80 7.73 1.51 2.39
C LEU A 80 8.74 0.63 1.64
N ASP A 81 8.51 0.40 0.34
CA ASP A 81 9.44 -0.37 -0.49
C ASP A 81 10.81 0.30 -0.56
N ASN A 82 10.84 1.62 -0.73
CA ASN A 82 12.08 2.39 -0.74
C ASN A 82 12.82 2.27 0.60
N ALA A 83 12.11 2.37 1.70
CA ALA A 83 12.70 2.23 3.03
C ALA A 83 13.27 0.82 3.23
N MET A 84 12.60 -0.21 2.72
CA MET A 84 13.10 -1.59 2.79
C MET A 84 14.33 -1.81 1.90
N SER A 85 14.52 -1.00 0.87
CA SER A 85 15.64 -1.16 -0.07
C SER A 85 17.02 -0.95 0.56
N VAL A 86 17.10 -0.28 1.69
CA VAL A 86 18.38 -0.05 2.40
C VAL A 86 18.73 -1.18 3.37
N LEU A 87 17.83 -2.14 3.54
CA LEU A 87 18.04 -3.29 4.44
C LEU A 87 18.85 -4.37 3.75
N ASN A 88 19.60 -5.15 4.54
CA ASN A 88 20.23 -6.35 4.00
C ASN A 88 19.20 -7.48 3.85
N ASP A 89 19.59 -8.58 3.20
CA ASP A 89 18.69 -9.70 2.90
C ASP A 89 18.02 -10.27 4.15
N THR A 90 18.76 -10.44 5.22
CA THR A 90 18.23 -10.97 6.48
C THR A 90 17.22 -10.02 7.09
N GLU A 91 17.54 -8.73 7.13
CA GLU A 91 16.65 -7.70 7.66
C GLU A 91 15.35 -7.62 6.88
N VAL A 92 15.41 -7.64 5.55
CA VAL A 92 14.21 -7.65 4.69
C VAL A 92 13.33 -8.86 5.01
N LYS A 93 13.92 -10.04 5.11
CA LYS A 93 13.17 -11.27 5.42
C LYS A 93 12.47 -11.16 6.78
N VAL A 94 13.18 -10.68 7.78
CA VAL A 94 12.61 -10.50 9.13
C VAL A 94 11.45 -9.51 9.11
N ILE A 95 11.64 -8.36 8.50
CA ILE A 95 10.59 -7.32 8.42
C ILE A 95 9.35 -7.85 7.68
N ARG A 96 9.55 -8.49 6.53
CA ARG A 96 8.43 -9.03 5.75
C ARG A 96 7.69 -10.12 6.52
N LYS A 97 8.40 -11.06 7.09
CA LYS A 97 7.76 -12.16 7.84
C LYS A 97 7.06 -11.67 9.10
N ARG A 98 7.70 -10.77 9.85
CA ARG A 98 7.16 -10.28 11.12
C ARG A 98 5.95 -9.37 10.95
N PHE A 99 6.02 -8.40 10.06
CA PHE A 99 5.05 -7.30 10.00
C PHE A 99 4.12 -7.38 8.79
N ILE A 100 4.61 -7.74 7.64
CA ILE A 100 3.74 -7.88 6.45
C ILE A 100 2.98 -9.20 6.53
N ASP A 101 3.65 -10.30 6.81
CA ASP A 101 3.03 -11.62 6.95
C ASP A 101 2.48 -11.89 8.35
N ARG A 102 2.81 -11.03 9.32
CA ARG A 102 2.33 -11.09 10.71
C ARG A 102 2.66 -12.40 11.42
N ILE A 103 3.85 -12.91 11.21
CA ILE A 103 4.35 -14.13 11.85
C ILE A 103 5.05 -13.77 13.16
N GLY A 104 4.85 -14.54 14.22
CA GLY A 104 5.48 -14.30 15.53
C GLY A 104 7.00 -14.51 15.49
N ARG A 105 7.73 -13.84 16.41
CA ARG A 105 9.19 -13.90 16.49
C ARG A 105 9.74 -15.31 16.60
N GLU A 106 9.11 -16.14 17.42
CA GLU A 106 9.55 -17.53 17.64
C GLU A 106 9.51 -18.32 16.33
N LYS A 107 8.40 -18.19 15.58
CA LYS A 107 8.23 -18.88 14.32
C LYS A 107 9.19 -18.37 13.25
N VAL A 108 9.39 -17.06 13.18
CA VAL A 108 10.37 -16.46 12.26
C VAL A 108 11.78 -16.97 12.61
N GLY A 109 12.09 -17.01 13.90
CA GLY A 109 13.37 -17.54 14.38
C GLY A 109 13.62 -18.98 13.93
N ILE A 110 12.60 -19.84 14.05
CA ILE A 110 12.68 -21.23 13.59
C ILE A 110 12.93 -21.26 12.07
N GLN A 111 12.21 -20.46 11.31
CA GLN A 111 12.33 -20.43 9.85
C GLN A 111 13.71 -19.95 9.38
N LEU A 112 14.32 -19.02 10.10
CA LEU A 112 15.60 -18.42 9.72
C LEU A 112 16.80 -18.93 10.52
N SER A 113 16.56 -19.87 11.42
CA SER A 113 17.59 -20.45 12.31
C SER A 113 18.21 -19.43 13.26
N PHE A 114 17.37 -18.54 13.81
CA PHE A 114 17.75 -17.55 14.82
C PHE A 114 16.90 -17.71 16.08
N SER A 115 17.42 -17.24 17.22
CA SER A 115 16.63 -17.15 18.44
C SER A 115 15.59 -16.02 18.30
N ALA A 116 14.50 -16.12 19.06
CA ALA A 116 13.48 -15.07 19.09
C ALA A 116 14.08 -13.73 19.51
N ARG A 117 15.02 -13.73 20.46
CA ARG A 117 15.74 -12.53 20.91
C ARG A 117 16.54 -11.90 19.78
N ASN A 118 17.24 -12.73 18.99
CA ASN A 118 18.01 -12.24 17.86
C ASN A 118 17.10 -11.66 16.78
N ILE A 119 15.95 -12.28 16.53
CA ILE A 119 14.94 -11.73 15.61
C ILE A 119 14.51 -10.34 16.10
N GLY A 120 14.24 -10.17 17.39
CA GLY A 120 13.90 -8.86 17.96
C GLY A 120 15.00 -7.82 17.75
N ASN A 121 16.25 -8.20 17.89
CA ASN A 121 17.39 -7.31 17.64
C ASN A 121 17.48 -6.90 16.17
N ILE A 122 17.28 -7.85 15.26
CA ILE A 122 17.28 -7.60 13.82
C ILE A 122 16.11 -6.66 13.44
N GLU A 123 14.92 -6.92 13.98
CA GLU A 123 13.76 -6.05 13.78
C GLU A 123 14.07 -4.60 14.15
N ASN A 124 14.62 -4.40 15.35
CA ASN A 124 14.88 -3.06 15.86
C ASN A 124 15.89 -2.31 14.98
N ARG A 125 16.96 -2.97 14.56
CA ARG A 125 17.93 -2.36 13.65
C ARG A 125 17.32 -2.02 12.29
N ALA A 126 16.52 -2.95 11.74
CA ALA A 126 15.86 -2.74 10.46
C ALA A 126 14.86 -1.59 10.53
N LEU A 127 14.03 -1.57 11.57
CA LEU A 127 13.05 -0.49 11.76
C LEU A 127 13.73 0.86 11.88
N ASP A 128 14.84 0.95 12.61
CA ASP A 128 15.58 2.21 12.78
C ASP A 128 16.16 2.71 11.45
N LYS A 129 16.68 1.80 10.61
CA LYS A 129 17.16 2.16 9.26
C LYS A 129 16.01 2.69 8.38
N MET A 130 14.87 2.03 8.44
CA MET A 130 13.69 2.45 7.68
C MET A 130 13.18 3.82 8.13
N ILE A 131 13.15 4.05 9.44
CA ILE A 131 12.74 5.34 10.03
C ILE A 131 13.64 6.46 9.52
N GLU A 132 14.94 6.21 9.47
CA GLU A 132 15.91 7.18 8.97
C GLU A 132 15.61 7.58 7.51
N VAL A 133 15.28 6.62 6.67
CA VAL A 133 14.89 6.88 5.27
C VAL A 133 13.58 7.66 5.19
N LEU A 134 12.57 7.21 5.92
CA LEU A 134 11.23 7.80 5.88
C LEU A 134 11.18 9.20 6.51
N GLY A 135 12.09 9.50 7.40
CA GLY A 135 12.19 10.79 8.07
C GLY A 135 13.01 11.84 7.31
N CYS A 136 13.56 11.49 6.18
CA CYS A 136 14.32 12.43 5.36
C CYS A 136 13.45 13.51 4.76
#